data_97ceed800aca31290ba0bb6187962ff2
#
_entry.id   97ceed800aca31290ba0bb6187962ff2
#
_cell.length_a   1.000
_cell.length_b   1.000
_cell.length_c   1.000
_cell.angle_alpha   90.00
_cell.angle_beta   90.00
_cell.angle_gamma   90.00
#
_symmetry.space_group_name_H-M   'P 1'
#
loop_
_entity.id
_entity.type
_entity.pdbx_description
1 polymer ?
#
loop_
_entity_poly.entity_id
_entity_poly.type
_entity_poly.pdbx_seq_one_letter_code
_entity_poly.pdbx_strand_id
1 'polypeptide(L)'
;PQSPQTFKQLLMVGGIDKYYQIVKCFRDEDLRADRQPEFTQIDCEMSFINQEDILATFEGLTKHLIKEIKGVDINDFPRITYDDAIKLYGTDKPDIRFDMKFIDLTQEVKGHGFNVFEQAEVVLGIKLSGCADYSRKQLDKLVDFVKTPQVGASGLVYCKFDEDGTSKSSVDKFFDEKTKSTWSNKSKCEKGDLLLMMSGEMVKTQKALGVLRLKLAEDLSLRNPNEFAPLWVT
;
A
#
# COMPACT_ATOMS: atom_id res chain seq x y z
N PRO A 1 -12.40 -30.36 -5.57
CA PRO A 1 -11.59 -30.34 -4.33
C PRO A 1 -11.30 -28.90 -3.89
N GLN A 2 -10.97 -28.70 -2.61
CA GLN A 2 -10.53 -27.39 -2.11
C GLN A 2 -9.12 -27.03 -2.61
N SER A 3 -8.29 -28.06 -2.79
CA SER A 3 -6.97 -28.00 -3.42
C SER A 3 -6.58 -29.38 -3.94
N PRO A 4 -5.71 -29.52 -4.96
CA PRO A 4 -5.28 -30.79 -5.53
C PRO A 4 -4.18 -31.47 -4.70
N GLN A 5 -4.34 -31.57 -3.39
CA GLN A 5 -3.29 -31.95 -2.46
C GLN A 5 -2.87 -33.42 -2.56
N THR A 6 -3.83 -34.34 -2.70
CA THR A 6 -3.56 -35.78 -2.59
C THR A 6 -2.63 -36.29 -3.71
N PHE A 7 -2.92 -35.95 -4.96
CA PHE A 7 -2.12 -36.46 -6.09
C PHE A 7 -0.70 -35.93 -6.10
N LYS A 8 -0.51 -34.64 -5.82
CA LYS A 8 0.84 -34.07 -5.78
C LYS A 8 1.70 -34.71 -4.69
N GLN A 9 1.12 -34.98 -3.52
CA GLN A 9 1.84 -35.67 -2.45
C GLN A 9 2.25 -37.10 -2.86
N LEU A 10 1.31 -37.86 -3.48
CA LEU A 10 1.62 -39.20 -3.97
C LEU A 10 2.71 -39.19 -5.03
N LEU A 11 2.67 -38.25 -5.95
CA LEU A 11 3.67 -38.10 -7.01
C LEU A 11 5.06 -37.76 -6.43
N MET A 12 5.13 -36.84 -5.48
CA MET A 12 6.39 -36.48 -4.81
C MET A 12 6.97 -37.67 -4.02
N VAL A 13 6.12 -38.39 -3.27
CA VAL A 13 6.55 -39.62 -2.56
C VAL A 13 6.97 -40.71 -3.56
N GLY A 14 6.32 -40.78 -4.73
CA GLY A 14 6.66 -41.69 -5.81
C GLY A 14 7.96 -41.34 -6.58
N GLY A 15 8.65 -40.24 -6.21
CA GLY A 15 9.94 -39.84 -6.78
C GLY A 15 9.82 -38.93 -8.01
N ILE A 16 8.71 -38.25 -8.21
CA ILE A 16 8.56 -37.24 -9.25
C ILE A 16 9.14 -35.92 -8.71
N ASP A 17 10.13 -35.35 -9.39
CA ASP A 17 10.83 -34.14 -8.95
C ASP A 17 10.09 -32.85 -9.23
N LYS A 18 9.28 -32.82 -10.25
CA LYS A 18 8.50 -31.63 -10.67
C LYS A 18 7.11 -32.01 -11.13
N TYR A 19 6.15 -31.31 -10.62
CA TYR A 19 4.75 -31.48 -10.90
C TYR A 19 4.09 -30.13 -11.13
N TYR A 20 3.16 -30.06 -12.08
CA TYR A 20 2.19 -28.96 -12.16
C TYR A 20 0.83 -29.47 -12.66
N GLN A 21 -0.20 -28.75 -12.29
CA GLN A 21 -1.56 -28.99 -12.75
C GLN A 21 -2.33 -27.67 -12.84
N ILE A 22 -3.16 -27.55 -13.88
CA ILE A 22 -4.18 -26.51 -13.96
C ILE A 22 -5.51 -27.15 -13.53
N VAL A 23 -6.05 -26.71 -12.39
CA VAL A 23 -7.16 -27.40 -11.74
C VAL A 23 -8.21 -26.45 -11.21
N LYS A 24 -9.50 -26.83 -11.33
CA LYS A 24 -10.59 -26.12 -10.68
C LYS A 24 -10.65 -26.47 -9.20
N CYS A 25 -10.70 -25.44 -8.37
CA CYS A 25 -10.83 -25.52 -6.92
C CYS A 25 -12.12 -24.86 -6.46
N PHE A 26 -12.69 -25.40 -5.36
CA PHE A 26 -13.95 -24.95 -4.79
C PHE A 26 -13.75 -24.70 -3.31
N ARG A 27 -14.05 -23.48 -2.84
CA ARG A 27 -13.96 -23.10 -1.43
C ARG A 27 -15.22 -22.37 -1.02
N ASP A 28 -15.78 -22.77 0.12
CA ASP A 28 -16.88 -22.06 0.76
C ASP A 28 -16.28 -20.91 1.59
N GLU A 29 -16.13 -19.78 0.95
CA GLU A 29 -15.55 -18.55 1.55
C GLU A 29 -16.46 -17.36 1.27
N ASP A 30 -16.37 -16.35 2.12
CA ASP A 30 -17.02 -15.05 1.87
C ASP A 30 -16.54 -14.45 0.56
N LEU A 31 -17.50 -14.04 -0.27
CA LEU A 31 -17.21 -13.35 -1.52
C LEU A 31 -16.51 -12.01 -1.26
N ARG A 32 -15.42 -11.79 -1.96
CA ARG A 32 -14.68 -10.53 -1.97
C ARG A 32 -14.34 -10.16 -3.41
N ALA A 33 -13.86 -8.95 -3.63
CA ALA A 33 -13.48 -8.48 -4.96
C ALA A 33 -12.46 -9.41 -5.68
N ASP A 34 -11.61 -10.08 -4.91
CA ASP A 34 -10.54 -10.97 -5.38
C ASP A 34 -10.76 -12.45 -5.04
N ARG A 35 -11.95 -12.83 -4.55
CA ARG A 35 -12.27 -14.22 -4.14
C ARG A 35 -13.57 -14.69 -4.74
N GLN A 36 -13.51 -15.89 -5.35
CA GLN A 36 -14.65 -16.60 -5.92
C GLN A 36 -14.75 -18.00 -5.29
N PRO A 37 -15.97 -18.56 -5.10
CA PRO A 37 -16.16 -19.92 -4.59
C PRO A 37 -15.58 -21.00 -5.52
N GLU A 38 -15.59 -20.73 -6.83
CA GLU A 38 -14.95 -21.54 -7.87
C GLU A 38 -13.83 -20.72 -8.52
N PHE A 39 -12.64 -21.28 -8.57
CA PHE A 39 -11.49 -20.65 -9.20
C PHE A 39 -10.53 -21.67 -9.78
N THR A 40 -9.71 -21.27 -10.74
CA THR A 40 -8.69 -22.10 -11.34
C THR A 40 -7.34 -21.81 -10.69
N GLN A 41 -6.64 -22.86 -10.31
CA GLN A 41 -5.31 -22.78 -9.70
C GLN A 41 -4.27 -23.39 -10.65
N ILE A 42 -3.14 -22.73 -10.83
CA ILE A 42 -1.92 -23.33 -11.33
C ILE A 42 -1.17 -23.84 -10.10
N ASP A 43 -1.26 -25.15 -9.88
CA ASP A 43 -0.64 -25.81 -8.74
C ASP A 43 0.68 -26.43 -9.16
N CYS A 44 1.76 -26.10 -8.47
CA CYS A 44 3.10 -26.57 -8.75
C CYS A 44 3.75 -27.15 -7.48
N GLU A 45 4.51 -28.22 -7.66
CA GLU A 45 5.33 -28.80 -6.60
C GLU A 45 6.69 -29.16 -7.17
N MET A 46 7.77 -28.87 -6.42
CA MET A 46 9.14 -29.14 -6.85
C MET A 46 9.99 -29.68 -5.68
N SER A 47 10.77 -30.72 -5.93
CA SER A 47 11.67 -31.32 -4.97
C SER A 47 13.09 -30.72 -5.08
N PHE A 48 13.85 -30.80 -4.00
CA PHE A 48 15.28 -30.42 -3.94
C PHE A 48 15.59 -28.97 -4.33
N ILE A 49 14.67 -28.06 -4.00
CA ILE A 49 14.78 -26.64 -4.30
C ILE A 49 14.75 -25.79 -3.02
N ASN A 50 15.18 -24.56 -3.14
CA ASN A 50 15.11 -23.54 -2.10
C ASN A 50 14.12 -22.44 -2.47
N GLN A 51 13.97 -21.42 -1.62
CA GLN A 51 13.06 -20.30 -1.84
C GLN A 51 13.38 -19.52 -3.12
N GLU A 52 14.68 -19.33 -3.42
CA GLU A 52 15.11 -18.57 -4.61
C GLU A 52 14.70 -19.26 -5.92
N ASP A 53 14.74 -20.58 -5.95
CA ASP A 53 14.33 -21.38 -7.11
C ASP A 53 12.82 -21.21 -7.38
N ILE A 54 12.00 -21.16 -6.32
CA ILE A 54 10.56 -20.88 -6.41
C ILE A 54 10.33 -19.45 -6.94
N LEU A 55 10.97 -18.45 -6.33
CA LEU A 55 10.81 -17.06 -6.74
C LEU A 55 11.21 -16.87 -8.21
N ALA A 56 12.36 -17.40 -8.62
CA ALA A 56 12.82 -17.32 -10.01
C ALA A 56 11.85 -18.00 -11.00
N THR A 57 11.32 -19.18 -10.62
CA THR A 57 10.38 -19.93 -11.48
C THR A 57 9.09 -19.14 -11.69
N PHE A 58 8.47 -18.62 -10.62
CA PHE A 58 7.21 -17.89 -10.72
C PHE A 58 7.38 -16.46 -11.28
N GLU A 59 8.53 -15.84 -11.06
CA GLU A 59 8.87 -14.59 -11.73
C GLU A 59 8.97 -14.79 -13.25
N GLY A 60 9.69 -15.83 -13.68
CA GLY A 60 9.80 -16.18 -15.09
C GLY A 60 8.44 -16.51 -15.73
N LEU A 61 7.59 -17.27 -15.03
CA LEU A 61 6.22 -17.56 -15.48
C LEU A 61 5.39 -16.28 -15.63
N THR A 62 5.43 -15.39 -14.64
CA THR A 62 4.66 -14.14 -14.67
C THR A 62 5.12 -13.22 -15.80
N LYS A 63 6.43 -13.06 -15.98
CA LYS A 63 7.01 -12.29 -17.08
C LYS A 63 6.58 -12.84 -18.45
N HIS A 64 6.66 -14.16 -18.62
CA HIS A 64 6.24 -14.82 -19.85
C HIS A 64 4.74 -14.60 -20.12
N LEU A 65 3.87 -14.81 -19.15
CA LEU A 65 2.42 -14.63 -19.32
C LEU A 65 2.07 -13.18 -19.69
N ILE A 66 2.65 -12.20 -19.02
CA ILE A 66 2.36 -10.79 -19.32
C ILE A 66 2.89 -10.41 -20.70
N LYS A 67 4.06 -10.90 -21.08
CA LYS A 67 4.61 -10.68 -22.44
C LYS A 67 3.71 -11.28 -23.52
N GLU A 68 3.30 -12.55 -23.38
CA GLU A 68 2.46 -13.24 -24.38
C GLU A 68 1.05 -12.64 -24.49
N ILE A 69 0.46 -12.23 -23.36
CA ILE A 69 -0.93 -11.77 -23.35
C ILE A 69 -1.05 -10.26 -23.59
N LYS A 70 -0.09 -9.48 -23.10
CA LYS A 70 -0.13 -8.00 -23.12
C LYS A 70 0.93 -7.37 -24.03
N GLY A 71 1.90 -8.14 -24.51
CA GLY A 71 3.02 -7.62 -25.30
C GLY A 71 3.97 -6.73 -24.50
N VAL A 72 3.97 -6.80 -23.18
CA VAL A 72 4.76 -5.94 -22.29
C VAL A 72 5.91 -6.74 -21.69
N ASP A 73 7.13 -6.25 -21.85
CA ASP A 73 8.29 -6.77 -21.13
C ASP A 73 8.36 -6.16 -19.72
N ILE A 74 8.55 -6.99 -18.71
CA ILE A 74 8.65 -6.59 -17.31
C ILE A 74 10.08 -6.83 -16.81
N ASN A 75 10.61 -5.86 -16.07
CA ASN A 75 11.90 -5.95 -15.39
C ASN A 75 11.88 -7.00 -14.26
N ASP A 76 13.03 -7.24 -13.65
CA ASP A 76 13.12 -8.08 -12.46
C ASP A 76 12.27 -7.52 -11.34
N PHE A 77 11.62 -8.42 -10.58
CA PHE A 77 10.72 -8.01 -9.50
C PHE A 77 11.54 -7.47 -8.33
N PRO A 78 11.31 -6.22 -7.92
CA PRO A 78 11.92 -5.72 -6.70
C PRO A 78 11.44 -6.55 -5.50
N ARG A 79 12.31 -6.66 -4.51
CA ARG A 79 12.00 -7.35 -3.24
C ARG A 79 11.84 -6.33 -2.13
N ILE A 80 10.83 -6.54 -1.32
CA ILE A 80 10.57 -5.75 -0.12
C ILE A 80 10.23 -6.72 1.01
N THR A 81 10.70 -6.43 2.22
CA THR A 81 10.30 -7.23 3.38
C THR A 81 8.84 -6.96 3.73
N TYR A 82 8.18 -7.93 4.37
CA TYR A 82 6.81 -7.73 4.89
C TYR A 82 6.74 -6.49 5.80
N ASP A 83 7.70 -6.33 6.71
CA ASP A 83 7.73 -5.20 7.63
C ASP A 83 7.84 -3.85 6.91
N ASP A 84 8.68 -3.76 5.88
CA ASP A 84 8.80 -2.55 5.06
C ASP A 84 7.55 -2.30 4.23
N ALA A 85 6.90 -3.34 3.70
CA ALA A 85 5.65 -3.20 2.96
C ALA A 85 4.55 -2.61 3.86
N ILE A 86 4.39 -3.12 5.08
CA ILE A 86 3.45 -2.61 6.06
C ILE A 86 3.83 -1.19 6.51
N LYS A 87 5.11 -0.96 6.81
CA LYS A 87 5.62 0.33 7.28
C LYS A 87 5.44 1.44 6.25
N LEU A 88 5.71 1.15 4.98
CA LEU A 88 5.74 2.16 3.91
C LEU A 88 4.40 2.32 3.18
N TYR A 89 3.54 1.29 3.19
CA TYR A 89 2.32 1.27 2.37
C TYR A 89 1.07 0.80 3.10
N GLY A 90 1.20 0.24 4.32
CA GLY A 90 0.08 -0.25 5.13
C GLY A 90 -0.56 -1.55 4.62
N THR A 91 0.10 -2.28 3.76
CA THR A 91 -0.40 -3.51 3.15
C THR A 91 0.74 -4.43 2.72
N ASP A 92 0.47 -5.74 2.71
CA ASP A 92 1.33 -6.78 2.15
C ASP A 92 1.25 -6.89 0.61
N LYS A 93 0.41 -6.08 -0.03
CA LYS A 93 0.22 -6.02 -1.49
C LYS A 93 0.34 -4.58 -2.00
N PRO A 94 1.51 -3.94 -1.84
CA PRO A 94 1.66 -2.53 -2.21
C PRO A 94 1.59 -2.32 -3.72
N ASP A 95 0.84 -1.33 -4.15
CA ASP A 95 0.91 -0.82 -5.51
C ASP A 95 2.10 0.15 -5.60
N ILE A 96 3.15 -0.24 -6.31
CA ILE A 96 4.40 0.52 -6.44
C ILE A 96 4.51 1.31 -7.75
N ARG A 97 3.43 1.37 -8.55
CA ARG A 97 3.40 2.15 -9.80
C ARG A 97 3.46 3.66 -9.57
N PHE A 98 3.26 4.09 -8.34
CA PHE A 98 3.36 5.50 -7.93
C PHE A 98 4.06 5.59 -6.57
N ASP A 99 4.80 6.67 -6.37
CA ASP A 99 5.36 7.00 -5.05
C ASP A 99 4.22 7.44 -4.13
N MET A 100 4.40 7.77 -2.95
CA MET A 100 3.47 8.10 -1.88
C MET A 100 3.65 7.16 -0.68
N LYS A 101 4.93 6.97 -0.30
CA LYS A 101 5.28 6.19 0.89
C LYS A 101 4.85 6.92 2.15
N PHE A 102 4.53 6.17 3.18
CA PHE A 102 4.24 6.73 4.49
C PHE A 102 5.47 7.39 5.10
N ILE A 103 5.21 8.47 5.82
CA ILE A 103 6.20 9.28 6.51
C ILE A 103 5.83 9.26 7.99
N ASP A 104 6.72 8.77 8.83
CA ASP A 104 6.52 8.81 10.27
C ASP A 104 6.87 10.20 10.81
N LEU A 105 5.87 10.89 11.32
CA LEU A 105 5.94 12.24 11.88
C LEU A 105 5.72 12.23 13.40
N THR A 106 5.69 11.07 14.04
CA THR A 106 5.32 10.92 15.45
C THR A 106 6.16 11.79 16.37
N GLN A 107 7.46 11.89 16.11
CA GLN A 107 8.35 12.68 16.95
C GLN A 107 8.23 14.20 16.68
N GLU A 108 7.91 14.56 15.44
CA GLU A 108 7.83 15.95 14.98
C GLU A 108 6.55 16.65 15.40
N VAL A 109 5.55 15.91 15.89
CA VAL A 109 4.22 16.47 16.23
C VAL A 109 3.88 16.40 17.71
N LYS A 110 4.64 15.67 18.53
CA LYS A 110 4.42 15.58 19.99
C LYS A 110 5.05 16.76 20.73
N GLY A 111 4.48 17.08 21.90
CA GLY A 111 4.97 18.17 22.76
C GLY A 111 4.38 19.55 22.44
N HIS A 112 3.34 19.63 21.61
CA HIS A 112 2.70 20.88 21.19
C HIS A 112 1.28 21.06 21.73
N GLY A 113 0.81 20.15 22.59
CA GLY A 113 -0.49 20.25 23.27
C GLY A 113 -1.71 19.90 22.42
N PHE A 114 -1.53 19.32 21.23
CA PHE A 114 -2.64 18.78 20.44
C PHE A 114 -2.94 17.35 20.88
N ASN A 115 -3.90 17.19 21.77
CA ASN A 115 -4.23 15.91 22.45
C ASN A 115 -4.35 14.71 21.48
N VAL A 116 -4.89 14.91 20.29
CA VAL A 116 -5.06 13.83 19.30
C VAL A 116 -3.71 13.23 18.89
N PHE A 117 -2.67 14.07 18.77
CA PHE A 117 -1.31 13.61 18.44
C PHE A 117 -0.55 13.17 19.70
N GLU A 118 -0.78 13.83 20.83
CA GLU A 118 -0.12 13.47 22.10
C GLU A 118 -0.45 12.03 22.54
N GLN A 119 -1.71 11.64 22.39
CA GLN A 119 -2.22 10.32 22.82
C GLN A 119 -2.02 9.22 21.76
N ALA A 120 -1.69 9.58 20.54
CA ALA A 120 -1.52 8.62 19.47
C ALA A 120 -0.24 7.77 19.65
N GLU A 121 -0.32 6.50 19.32
CA GLU A 121 0.85 5.64 19.21
C GLU A 121 1.76 6.12 18.07
N VAL A 122 1.13 6.40 16.92
CA VAL A 122 1.82 6.92 15.72
C VAL A 122 1.07 8.06 15.06
N VAL A 123 1.82 8.92 14.38
CA VAL A 123 1.29 9.90 13.42
C VAL A 123 2.01 9.69 12.09
N LEU A 124 1.25 9.20 11.11
CA LEU A 124 1.76 8.88 9.78
C LEU A 124 1.21 9.87 8.76
N GLY A 125 2.05 10.27 7.83
CA GLY A 125 1.67 11.17 6.76
C GLY A 125 1.92 10.61 5.37
N ILE A 126 1.26 11.20 4.38
CA ILE A 126 1.56 11.07 2.96
C ILE A 126 1.62 12.45 2.31
N LYS A 127 2.57 12.59 1.38
CA LYS A 127 2.76 13.81 0.59
C LYS A 127 2.02 13.69 -0.74
N LEU A 128 1.31 14.76 -1.10
CA LEU A 128 0.74 14.95 -2.42
C LEU A 128 1.42 16.14 -3.09
N SER A 129 2.19 15.86 -4.12
CA SER A 129 2.90 16.90 -4.85
C SER A 129 1.93 17.74 -5.68
N GLY A 130 2.11 19.08 -5.63
CA GLY A 130 1.32 20.02 -6.40
C GLY A 130 -0.15 20.13 -6.00
N CYS A 131 -0.52 19.73 -4.76
CA CYS A 131 -1.92 19.69 -4.30
C CYS A 131 -2.24 20.72 -3.18
N ALA A 132 -1.40 21.73 -2.97
CA ALA A 132 -1.67 22.77 -1.98
C ALA A 132 -2.94 23.60 -2.30
N ASP A 133 -3.34 23.64 -3.56
CA ASP A 133 -4.53 24.33 -4.03
C ASP A 133 -5.86 23.62 -3.72
N TYR A 134 -5.83 22.42 -3.14
CA TYR A 134 -7.06 21.70 -2.74
C TYR A 134 -7.98 22.61 -1.96
N SER A 135 -9.21 22.78 -2.46
CA SER A 135 -10.24 23.55 -1.82
C SER A 135 -10.67 22.91 -0.49
N ARG A 136 -11.25 23.70 0.40
CA ARG A 136 -11.82 23.19 1.66
C ARG A 136 -12.80 22.03 1.40
N LYS A 137 -13.64 22.14 0.37
CA LYS A 137 -14.60 21.10 -0.01
C LYS A 137 -13.92 19.77 -0.38
N GLN A 138 -12.77 19.82 -1.06
CA GLN A 138 -12.00 18.62 -1.39
C GLN A 138 -11.38 18.00 -0.12
N LEU A 139 -10.81 18.81 0.76
CA LEU A 139 -10.27 18.35 2.02
C LEU A 139 -11.34 17.76 2.94
N ASP A 140 -12.52 18.42 3.05
CA ASP A 140 -13.65 17.92 3.82
C ASP A 140 -14.12 16.55 3.30
N LYS A 141 -14.19 16.35 1.98
CA LYS A 141 -14.49 15.03 1.39
C LYS A 141 -13.48 13.94 1.76
N LEU A 142 -12.18 14.28 1.84
CA LEU A 142 -11.17 13.32 2.30
C LEU A 142 -11.34 12.99 3.77
N VAL A 143 -11.67 13.99 4.60
CA VAL A 143 -11.98 13.77 6.02
C VAL A 143 -13.21 12.87 6.19
N ASP A 144 -14.27 13.09 5.43
CA ASP A 144 -15.47 12.25 5.45
C ASP A 144 -15.16 10.82 4.99
N PHE A 145 -14.39 10.68 3.92
CA PHE A 145 -13.97 9.38 3.40
C PHE A 145 -13.22 8.55 4.45
N VAL A 146 -12.23 9.14 5.13
CA VAL A 146 -11.43 8.38 6.10
C VAL A 146 -12.21 8.00 7.35
N LYS A 147 -13.30 8.73 7.67
CA LYS A 147 -14.19 8.43 8.80
C LYS A 147 -15.23 7.35 8.48
N THR A 148 -15.35 6.91 7.24
CA THR A 148 -16.27 5.82 6.90
C THR A 148 -15.91 4.54 7.67
N PRO A 149 -16.89 3.69 8.02
CA PRO A 149 -16.61 2.44 8.74
C PRO A 149 -15.62 1.52 8.03
N GLN A 150 -15.56 1.59 6.70
CA GLN A 150 -14.65 0.79 5.87
C GLN A 150 -13.18 1.21 6.04
N VAL A 151 -12.93 2.49 6.28
CA VAL A 151 -11.56 3.02 6.53
C VAL A 151 -11.27 3.08 8.03
N GLY A 152 -12.21 3.58 8.83
CA GLY A 152 -12.18 3.53 10.29
C GLY A 152 -11.20 4.49 10.96
N ALA A 153 -10.74 5.55 10.28
CA ALA A 153 -9.90 6.56 10.90
C ALA A 153 -10.71 7.58 11.72
N SER A 154 -10.13 8.07 12.80
CA SER A 154 -10.76 9.10 13.64
C SER A 154 -10.83 10.47 12.99
N GLY A 155 -9.92 10.77 12.06
CA GLY A 155 -9.84 12.03 11.34
C GLY A 155 -8.62 12.12 10.45
N LEU A 156 -8.51 13.26 9.78
CA LEU A 156 -7.40 13.59 8.88
C LEU A 156 -6.96 15.04 9.17
N VAL A 157 -5.68 15.21 9.42
CA VAL A 157 -5.04 16.52 9.53
C VAL A 157 -4.35 16.81 8.22
N TYR A 158 -4.40 18.05 7.77
CA TYR A 158 -3.67 18.48 6.57
C TYR A 158 -2.77 19.68 6.87
N CYS A 159 -1.69 19.78 6.10
CA CYS A 159 -0.85 20.97 6.02
C CYS A 159 -0.55 21.27 4.55
N LYS A 160 -0.89 22.46 4.12
CA LYS A 160 -0.57 23.01 2.80
C LYS A 160 0.72 23.80 2.89
N PHE A 161 1.58 23.65 1.91
CA PHE A 161 2.78 24.46 1.73
C PHE A 161 2.57 25.33 0.50
N ASP A 162 2.04 26.54 0.72
CA ASP A 162 1.65 27.44 -0.37
C ASP A 162 2.88 27.94 -1.17
N GLU A 163 2.65 28.38 -2.41
CA GLU A 163 3.71 28.85 -3.33
C GLU A 163 4.47 30.08 -2.79
N ASP A 164 3.83 30.89 -1.97
CA ASP A 164 4.43 32.07 -1.33
C ASP A 164 5.36 31.71 -0.16
N GLY A 165 5.45 30.42 0.20
CA GLY A 165 6.26 29.91 1.28
C GLY A 165 5.59 29.94 2.63
N THR A 166 4.29 30.29 2.71
CA THR A 166 3.50 30.15 3.92
C THR A 166 2.98 28.73 4.05
N SER A 167 2.68 28.30 5.29
CA SER A 167 2.05 27.00 5.52
C SER A 167 0.74 27.15 6.27
N LYS A 168 -0.28 26.41 5.85
CA LYS A 168 -1.63 26.42 6.47
C LYS A 168 -2.07 25.01 6.81
N SER A 169 -2.44 24.82 8.08
CA SER A 169 -2.88 23.52 8.57
C SER A 169 -4.26 23.59 9.21
N SER A 170 -4.98 22.48 9.23
CA SER A 170 -6.22 22.34 10.01
C SER A 170 -6.00 22.47 11.52
N VAL A 171 -4.76 22.48 11.98
CA VAL A 171 -4.35 22.52 13.38
C VAL A 171 -3.40 23.68 13.72
N ASP A 172 -3.45 24.75 12.97
CA ASP A 172 -2.61 25.95 13.12
C ASP A 172 -2.60 26.53 14.55
N LYS A 173 -3.67 26.30 15.32
CA LYS A 173 -3.77 26.76 16.72
C LYS A 173 -2.72 26.16 17.64
N PHE A 174 -2.17 25.01 17.27
CA PHE A 174 -1.24 24.24 18.10
C PHE A 174 0.19 24.25 17.57
N PHE A 175 0.37 24.55 16.28
CA PHE A 175 1.66 24.39 15.61
C PHE A 175 2.07 25.68 14.90
N ASP A 176 3.22 26.19 15.28
CA ASP A 176 3.82 27.36 14.67
C ASP A 176 4.53 27.04 13.33
N GLU A 177 4.94 28.08 12.62
CA GLU A 177 5.64 27.95 11.33
C GLU A 177 6.95 27.15 11.45
N LYS A 178 7.65 27.23 12.57
CA LYS A 178 8.90 26.50 12.81
C LYS A 178 8.63 24.99 12.86
N THR A 179 7.59 24.58 13.56
CA THR A 179 7.17 23.17 13.65
C THR A 179 6.70 22.66 12.28
N LYS A 180 5.88 23.43 11.56
CA LYS A 180 5.45 23.08 10.22
C LYS A 180 6.62 22.97 9.22
N SER A 181 7.68 23.75 9.40
CA SER A 181 8.92 23.61 8.64
C SER A 181 9.64 22.28 8.94
N THR A 182 9.57 21.75 10.16
CA THR A 182 10.11 20.41 10.45
C THR A 182 9.31 19.31 9.74
N TRP A 183 7.98 19.48 9.62
CA TRP A 183 7.14 18.55 8.84
C TRP A 183 7.52 18.57 7.36
N SER A 184 7.70 19.77 6.76
CA SER A 184 8.15 19.92 5.38
C SER A 184 9.48 19.21 5.15
N ASN A 185 10.47 19.45 6.01
CA ASN A 185 11.80 18.83 5.91
C ASN A 185 11.72 17.30 6.00
N LYS A 186 10.94 16.78 6.97
CA LYS A 186 10.80 15.34 7.18
C LYS A 186 10.06 14.67 6.04
N SER A 187 9.00 15.30 5.54
CA SER A 187 8.16 14.79 4.46
C SER A 187 8.71 15.11 3.07
N LYS A 188 9.77 15.93 3.00
CA LYS A 188 10.29 16.47 1.73
C LYS A 188 9.19 17.16 0.92
N CYS A 189 8.26 17.82 1.64
CA CYS A 189 7.27 18.68 0.98
C CYS A 189 7.95 19.96 0.52
N GLU A 190 7.62 20.37 -0.69
CA GLU A 190 8.05 21.60 -1.31
C GLU A 190 6.87 22.57 -1.40
N LYS A 191 7.11 23.76 -1.92
CA LYS A 191 6.05 24.73 -2.24
C LYS A 191 5.07 24.12 -3.24
N GLY A 192 3.80 24.32 -3.00
CA GLY A 192 2.74 23.72 -3.81
C GLY A 192 2.28 22.33 -3.33
N ASP A 193 2.93 21.74 -2.31
CA ASP A 193 2.61 20.39 -1.83
C ASP A 193 1.56 20.39 -0.69
N LEU A 194 0.86 19.27 -0.58
CA LEU A 194 -0.07 19.00 0.50
C LEU A 194 0.39 17.78 1.31
N LEU A 195 0.51 17.94 2.62
CA LEU A 195 0.77 16.85 3.56
C LEU A 195 -0.53 16.47 4.26
N LEU A 196 -0.89 15.20 4.18
CA LEU A 196 -2.02 14.62 4.89
C LEU A 196 -1.50 13.71 6.01
N MET A 197 -2.08 13.82 7.21
CA MET A 197 -1.62 13.08 8.40
C MET A 197 -2.80 12.38 9.08
N MET A 198 -2.57 11.13 9.48
CA MET A 198 -3.46 10.34 10.35
C MET A 198 -2.74 9.94 11.61
N SER A 199 -3.49 9.78 12.70
CA SER A 199 -2.97 9.42 14.01
C SER A 199 -3.82 8.37 14.70
N GLY A 200 -3.22 7.54 15.52
CA GLY A 200 -3.92 6.51 16.31
C GLY A 200 -3.03 5.33 16.66
N GLU A 201 -3.64 4.16 16.79
CA GLU A 201 -2.98 2.87 16.94
C GLU A 201 -2.25 2.52 15.64
N MET A 202 -1.03 2.00 15.71
CA MET A 202 -0.15 1.78 14.56
C MET A 202 -0.81 0.99 13.43
N VAL A 203 -1.29 -0.20 13.71
CA VAL A 203 -1.84 -1.12 12.68
C VAL A 203 -3.08 -0.52 12.01
N LYS A 204 -3.97 0.09 12.79
CA LYS A 204 -5.19 0.73 12.26
C LYS A 204 -4.85 1.94 11.40
N THR A 205 -3.90 2.76 11.86
CA THR A 205 -3.48 3.96 11.15
C THR A 205 -2.80 3.61 9.82
N GLN A 206 -1.92 2.61 9.81
CA GLN A 206 -1.29 2.11 8.59
C GLN A 206 -2.31 1.61 7.57
N LYS A 207 -3.27 0.77 7.99
CA LYS A 207 -4.33 0.27 7.12
C LYS A 207 -5.20 1.40 6.55
N ALA A 208 -5.66 2.31 7.41
CA ALA A 208 -6.50 3.43 7.00
C ALA A 208 -5.77 4.36 6.01
N LEU A 209 -4.50 4.68 6.29
CA LEU A 209 -3.68 5.50 5.41
C LEU A 209 -3.40 4.80 4.08
N GLY A 210 -3.24 3.47 4.07
CA GLY A 210 -3.11 2.65 2.86
C GLY A 210 -4.35 2.73 1.97
N VAL A 211 -5.54 2.69 2.55
CA VAL A 211 -6.80 2.88 1.80
C VAL A 211 -6.89 4.30 1.23
N LEU A 212 -6.54 5.32 2.03
CA LEU A 212 -6.49 6.71 1.54
C LEU A 212 -5.48 6.88 0.41
N ARG A 213 -4.30 6.26 0.51
CA ARG A 213 -3.26 6.27 -0.52
C ARG A 213 -3.79 5.80 -1.87
N LEU A 214 -4.51 4.68 -1.89
CA LEU A 214 -5.11 4.14 -3.13
C LEU A 214 -6.22 5.04 -3.69
N LYS A 215 -7.04 5.61 -2.82
CA LYS A 215 -8.09 6.58 -3.22
C LYS A 215 -7.48 7.82 -3.87
N LEU A 216 -6.43 8.37 -3.27
CA LEU A 216 -5.73 9.54 -3.83
C LEU A 216 -5.04 9.22 -5.15
N ALA A 217 -4.46 8.03 -5.28
CA ALA A 217 -3.86 7.58 -6.53
C ALA A 217 -4.88 7.45 -7.66
N GLU A 218 -6.13 7.07 -7.34
CA GLU A 218 -7.24 7.05 -8.28
C GLU A 218 -7.67 8.47 -8.67
N ASP A 219 -7.91 9.33 -7.67
CA ASP A 219 -8.37 10.71 -7.89
C ASP A 219 -7.37 11.54 -8.70
N LEU A 220 -6.08 11.29 -8.52
CA LEU A 220 -4.98 11.96 -9.22
C LEU A 220 -4.53 11.22 -10.50
N SER A 221 -5.20 10.12 -10.86
CA SER A 221 -4.87 9.29 -12.03
C SER A 221 -3.40 8.85 -12.07
N LEU A 222 -2.81 8.53 -10.90
CA LEU A 222 -1.41 8.12 -10.78
C LEU A 222 -1.16 6.68 -11.21
N ARG A 223 -2.22 5.88 -11.36
CA ARG A 223 -2.12 4.47 -11.76
C ARG A 223 -2.35 4.32 -13.26
N ASN A 224 -1.30 4.04 -14.01
CA ASN A 224 -1.43 3.68 -15.41
C ASN A 224 -1.96 2.23 -15.52
N PRO A 225 -3.14 1.99 -16.13
CA PRO A 225 -3.70 0.64 -16.26
C PRO A 225 -2.87 -0.29 -17.17
N ASN A 226 -1.99 0.25 -17.98
CA ASN A 226 -1.11 -0.50 -18.88
C ASN A 226 0.28 -0.76 -18.30
N GLU A 227 0.55 -0.28 -17.09
CA GLU A 227 1.80 -0.50 -16.38
C GLU A 227 1.66 -1.67 -15.40
N PHE A 228 2.61 -2.58 -15.45
CA PHE A 228 2.72 -3.73 -14.56
C PHE A 228 3.97 -3.55 -13.68
N ALA A 229 3.79 -3.52 -12.39
CA ALA A 229 4.87 -3.38 -11.41
C ALA A 229 4.78 -4.49 -10.35
N PRO A 230 4.95 -5.76 -10.73
CA PRO A 230 4.96 -6.86 -9.77
C PRO A 230 6.18 -6.77 -8.86
N LEU A 231 6.04 -7.25 -7.63
CA LEU A 231 7.12 -7.32 -6.65
C LEU A 231 6.99 -8.57 -5.78
N TRP A 232 8.06 -8.91 -5.09
CA TRP A 232 8.07 -9.91 -4.05
C TRP A 232 8.00 -9.25 -2.67
N VAL A 233 7.06 -9.68 -1.85
CA VAL A 233 7.03 -9.39 -0.41
C VAL A 233 7.51 -10.65 0.31
N THR A 234 8.65 -10.56 0.99
CA THR A 234 9.37 -11.71 1.60
C THR A 234 9.55 -11.55 3.11
#